data_39e1d2f57c4001658197c03bdb473de4
#
_entry.id   39e1d2f57c4001658197c03bdb473de4
#
_cell.length_a   1.000
_cell.length_b   1.000
_cell.length_c   1.000
_cell.angle_alpha   90.00
_cell.angle_beta   90.00
_cell.angle_gamma   90.00
#
_symmetry.space_group_name_H-M   'P 1'
#
loop_
_entity.id
_entity.type
_entity.pdbx_description
1 polymer ?
#
loop_
_entity_poly.entity_id
_entity_poly.type
_entity_poly.pdbx_seq_one_letter_code
_entity_poly.pdbx_strand_id
1 'polypeptide(L)'
;MRLPRVAASAALTVVLALVSIPAVVGSYTAQRTNVDPLAFRPVRVAEPVETETAPLTPDPRDRAAANLGPTEVLLEPAPSRALDDRPVVVLPTPEAVAVNPWNWDRHMSWYGPGFYGQGTACGYTLTEGLLGVAHRTLPCGTMVTFRNPRNGREITVPVVDRGPYVAGRTWDLTGGACSALDHCWTGAIQWHL
;
A
#
# COMPACT_ATOMS: atom_id res chain seq x y z
N MET A 1 -70.99 -39.64 -32.53
CA MET A 1 -69.73 -40.40 -32.76
C MET A 1 -68.61 -39.66 -31.99
N ARG A 2 -68.11 -40.24 -30.87
CA ARG A 2 -67.02 -39.68 -30.06
C ARG A 2 -65.78 -40.57 -30.24
N LEU A 3 -64.70 -40.01 -30.77
CA LEU A 3 -63.42 -40.67 -30.88
C LEU A 3 -62.66 -40.61 -29.56
N PRO A 4 -61.98 -41.67 -29.11
CA PRO A 4 -61.18 -41.63 -27.90
C PRO A 4 -59.81 -40.98 -28.15
N ARG A 5 -59.39 -40.15 -27.20
CA ARG A 5 -58.04 -39.58 -27.12
C ARG A 5 -57.08 -40.65 -26.52
N VAL A 6 -56.11 -41.06 -27.30
CA VAL A 6 -55.02 -41.90 -26.86
C VAL A 6 -53.96 -40.98 -26.19
N ALA A 7 -53.74 -41.19 -24.89
CA ALA A 7 -52.64 -40.55 -24.16
C ALA A 7 -51.37 -41.37 -24.37
N ALA A 8 -50.41 -40.83 -25.03
CA ALA A 8 -49.06 -41.41 -25.15
C ALA A 8 -48.20 -40.94 -23.93
N SER A 9 -47.96 -41.88 -23.02
CA SER A 9 -47.00 -41.67 -21.93
C SER A 9 -45.57 -41.92 -22.46
N ALA A 10 -44.79 -40.87 -22.58
CA ALA A 10 -43.34 -40.97 -22.84
C ALA A 10 -42.63 -41.26 -21.53
N ALA A 11 -42.13 -42.46 -21.34
CA ALA A 11 -41.24 -42.82 -20.24
C ALA A 11 -39.84 -42.31 -20.53
N LEU A 12 -39.39 -41.33 -19.77
CA LEU A 12 -38.03 -40.80 -19.82
C LEU A 12 -37.09 -41.72 -19.02
N THR A 13 -36.36 -42.59 -19.70
CA THR A 13 -35.33 -43.45 -19.09
C THR A 13 -34.07 -42.61 -18.88
N VAL A 14 -33.78 -42.24 -17.62
CA VAL A 14 -32.51 -41.62 -17.25
C VAL A 14 -31.47 -42.72 -17.11
N VAL A 15 -30.55 -42.83 -18.07
CA VAL A 15 -29.37 -43.69 -18.00
C VAL A 15 -28.31 -42.95 -17.15
N LEU A 16 -28.13 -43.40 -15.92
CA LEU A 16 -27.01 -42.95 -15.07
C LEU A 16 -25.74 -43.64 -15.54
N ALA A 17 -24.91 -42.97 -16.32
CA ALA A 17 -23.56 -43.44 -16.62
C ALA A 17 -22.66 -43.20 -15.41
N LEU A 18 -22.36 -44.27 -14.65
CA LEU A 18 -21.33 -44.26 -13.62
C LEU A 18 -19.96 -44.20 -14.31
N VAL A 19 -19.39 -43.01 -14.38
CA VAL A 19 -17.99 -42.82 -14.79
C VAL A 19 -17.12 -43.20 -13.58
N SER A 20 -16.54 -44.42 -13.63
CA SER A 20 -15.52 -44.85 -12.69
C SER A 20 -14.22 -44.08 -12.98
N ILE A 21 -13.87 -43.14 -12.12
CA ILE A 21 -12.57 -42.45 -12.17
C ILE A 21 -11.57 -43.36 -11.47
N PRO A 22 -10.51 -43.87 -12.13
CA PRO A 22 -9.45 -44.58 -11.42
C PRO A 22 -8.73 -43.61 -10.48
N ALA A 23 -8.72 -43.96 -9.20
CA ALA A 23 -7.90 -43.26 -8.22
C ALA A 23 -6.43 -43.56 -8.53
N VAL A 24 -5.75 -42.63 -9.16
CA VAL A 24 -4.29 -42.65 -9.25
C VAL A 24 -3.75 -42.25 -7.89
N VAL A 25 -3.49 -43.25 -7.08
CA VAL A 25 -2.71 -43.11 -5.83
C VAL A 25 -1.25 -42.89 -6.24
N GLY A 26 -0.91 -41.66 -6.53
CA GLY A 26 0.48 -41.25 -6.69
C GLY A 26 1.17 -41.30 -5.32
N SER A 27 2.03 -42.30 -5.12
CA SER A 27 2.93 -42.36 -3.97
C SER A 27 3.94 -41.21 -4.10
N TYR A 28 3.67 -40.11 -3.44
CA TYR A 28 4.67 -39.04 -3.25
C TYR A 28 5.68 -39.55 -2.22
N THR A 29 6.78 -40.12 -2.69
CA THR A 29 7.96 -40.31 -1.85
C THR A 29 8.50 -38.91 -1.54
N ALA A 30 8.28 -38.48 -0.30
CA ALA A 30 8.90 -37.25 0.20
C ALA A 30 10.42 -37.47 0.21
N GLN A 31 11.12 -36.95 -0.77
CA GLN A 31 12.57 -36.81 -0.71
C GLN A 31 12.87 -35.85 0.44
N ARG A 32 13.26 -36.42 1.58
CA ARG A 32 13.91 -35.65 2.63
C ARG A 32 15.24 -35.18 2.08
N THR A 33 15.30 -33.93 1.60
CA THR A 33 16.56 -33.25 1.40
C THR A 33 17.18 -33.10 2.79
N ASN A 34 18.27 -33.80 3.01
CA ASN A 34 19.11 -33.67 4.19
C ASN A 34 19.72 -32.26 4.11
N VAL A 35 19.07 -31.29 4.74
CA VAL A 35 19.66 -29.94 4.92
C VAL A 35 20.61 -30.11 6.11
N ASP A 36 21.89 -29.97 5.83
CA ASP A 36 22.97 -30.02 6.81
C ASP A 36 22.72 -28.94 7.87
N PRO A 37 22.49 -29.27 9.16
CA PRO A 37 22.20 -28.27 10.19
C PRO A 37 23.39 -27.39 10.55
N LEU A 38 24.57 -27.64 9.95
CA LEU A 38 25.80 -26.85 10.21
C LEU A 38 26.02 -25.71 9.21
N ALA A 39 25.16 -25.49 8.23
CA ALA A 39 25.29 -24.40 7.25
C ALA A 39 24.86 -23.04 7.79
N PHE A 40 24.31 -22.92 8.99
CA PHE A 40 24.03 -21.64 9.61
C PHE A 40 25.32 -21.07 10.23
N ARG A 41 26.14 -20.43 9.43
CA ARG A 41 27.17 -19.52 9.95
C ARG A 41 26.45 -18.29 10.52
N PRO A 42 26.54 -18.00 11.81
CA PRO A 42 26.05 -16.74 12.33
C PRO A 42 26.82 -15.61 11.65
N VAL A 43 26.09 -14.71 10.97
CA VAL A 43 26.65 -13.44 10.51
C VAL A 43 27.15 -12.74 11.78
N ARG A 44 28.46 -12.51 11.86
CA ARG A 44 29.01 -11.64 12.90
C ARG A 44 28.38 -10.27 12.73
N VAL A 45 27.54 -9.91 13.68
CA VAL A 45 27.09 -8.54 13.85
C VAL A 45 28.38 -7.74 14.10
N ALA A 46 28.70 -6.82 13.21
CA ALA A 46 29.80 -5.89 13.40
C ALA A 46 29.51 -5.13 14.72
N GLU A 47 30.46 -5.14 15.63
CA GLU A 47 30.40 -4.35 16.83
C GLU A 47 30.19 -2.87 16.46
N PRO A 48 29.37 -2.11 17.21
CA PRO A 48 29.21 -0.69 16.96
C PRO A 48 30.58 -0.02 17.08
N VAL A 49 31.02 0.62 16.02
CA VAL A 49 32.20 1.50 16.03
C VAL A 49 31.84 2.62 17.00
N GLU A 50 32.48 2.62 18.15
CA GLU A 50 32.46 3.76 19.08
C GLU A 50 33.01 4.95 18.33
N THR A 51 32.15 5.87 17.95
CA THR A 51 32.54 7.16 17.39
C THR A 51 33.10 7.96 18.55
N GLU A 52 34.40 7.93 18.69
CA GLU A 52 35.16 8.80 19.60
C GLU A 52 34.86 10.26 19.22
N THR A 53 33.98 10.87 19.98
CA THR A 53 33.63 12.29 19.86
C THR A 53 34.82 13.09 20.40
N ALA A 54 35.73 13.46 19.52
CA ALA A 54 36.78 14.42 19.89
C ALA A 54 36.13 15.75 20.30
N PRO A 55 36.56 16.37 21.39
CA PRO A 55 36.03 17.66 21.81
C PRO A 55 36.36 18.71 20.76
N LEU A 56 35.32 19.35 20.18
CA LEU A 56 35.45 20.48 19.29
C LEU A 56 36.09 21.63 20.05
N THR A 57 37.37 21.90 19.79
CA THR A 57 38.00 23.15 20.22
C THR A 57 37.33 24.29 19.43
N PRO A 58 36.80 25.32 20.11
CA PRO A 58 36.16 26.45 19.42
C PRO A 58 37.16 27.18 18.52
N ASP A 59 36.78 27.49 17.30
CA ASP A 59 37.56 28.26 16.34
C ASP A 59 37.93 29.64 16.90
N PRO A 60 39.19 30.05 16.80
CA PRO A 60 39.62 31.39 17.25
C PRO A 60 38.86 32.56 16.62
N ARG A 61 38.14 32.34 15.56
CA ARG A 61 37.31 33.38 14.89
C ARG A 61 36.03 33.71 15.65
N ASP A 62 35.53 32.81 16.52
CA ASP A 62 34.33 33.09 17.34
C ASP A 62 34.55 34.04 18.48
N ARG A 63 35.85 34.38 18.81
CA ARG A 63 36.20 35.32 19.85
C ARG A 63 36.15 36.79 19.45
N ALA A 64 36.01 37.08 18.14
CA ALA A 64 36.02 38.48 17.67
C ALA A 64 34.63 39.15 17.71
N ALA A 65 33.54 38.40 17.88
CA ALA A 65 32.17 38.90 17.83
C ALA A 65 31.61 39.34 19.21
N ALA A 66 32.36 39.13 20.32
CA ALA A 66 31.83 39.34 21.67
C ALA A 66 32.05 40.76 22.24
N ASN A 67 32.58 41.72 21.48
CA ASN A 67 32.94 43.03 21.99
C ASN A 67 32.27 44.22 21.26
N LEU A 68 31.10 44.04 20.73
CA LEU A 68 30.27 45.18 20.29
C LEU A 68 29.26 45.45 21.42
N GLY A 69 29.63 46.43 22.28
CA GLY A 69 28.75 46.96 23.30
C GLY A 69 27.44 47.50 22.67
N PRO A 70 26.37 47.63 23.48
CA PRO A 70 25.10 48.09 22.96
C PRO A 70 25.23 49.55 22.47
N THR A 71 25.24 49.73 21.16
CA THR A 71 25.03 51.07 20.58
C THR A 71 23.55 51.36 20.74
N GLU A 72 23.26 52.19 21.73
CA GLU A 72 21.92 52.75 21.91
C GLU A 72 21.61 53.65 20.72
N VAL A 73 20.91 53.09 19.73
CA VAL A 73 20.37 53.89 18.65
C VAL A 73 19.10 54.55 19.16
N LEU A 74 19.23 55.82 19.49
CA LEU A 74 18.11 56.70 19.80
C LEU A 74 17.24 56.79 18.56
N LEU A 75 16.19 55.93 18.47
CA LEU A 75 15.18 55.99 17.42
C LEU A 75 14.29 57.19 17.70
N GLU A 76 14.51 58.31 16.96
CA GLU A 76 13.53 59.40 16.89
C GLU A 76 12.17 58.82 16.45
N PRO A 77 11.06 59.17 17.11
CA PRO A 77 9.74 58.73 16.69
C PRO A 77 9.45 59.29 15.30
N ALA A 78 9.33 58.42 14.33
CA ALA A 78 8.88 58.78 13.01
C ALA A 78 7.51 59.50 13.08
N PRO A 79 7.30 60.57 12.28
CA PRO A 79 6.03 61.28 12.30
C PRO A 79 4.90 60.31 11.96
N SER A 80 3.88 60.27 12.82
CA SER A 80 2.67 59.49 12.63
C SER A 80 2.01 59.94 11.32
N ARG A 81 2.24 59.19 10.26
CA ARG A 81 1.45 59.34 9.03
C ARG A 81 0.01 59.03 9.39
N ALA A 82 -0.85 60.04 9.25
CA ALA A 82 -2.28 59.84 9.34
C ALA A 82 -2.68 58.61 8.52
N LEU A 83 -3.40 57.68 9.16
CA LEU A 83 -3.97 56.53 8.51
C LEU A 83 -4.79 57.04 7.32
N ASP A 84 -4.29 56.70 6.12
CA ASP A 84 -4.97 56.98 4.87
C ASP A 84 -6.31 56.22 4.91
N ASP A 85 -7.40 56.96 5.02
CA ASP A 85 -8.77 56.41 5.17
C ASP A 85 -9.29 55.87 3.82
N ARG A 86 -8.39 55.24 3.08
CA ARG A 86 -8.77 54.52 1.86
C ARG A 86 -9.42 53.22 2.21
N PRO A 87 -10.60 52.90 1.68
CA PRO A 87 -11.21 51.62 1.89
C PRO A 87 -10.26 50.53 1.40
N VAL A 88 -9.84 49.67 2.33
CA VAL A 88 -9.08 48.45 1.99
C VAL A 88 -10.00 47.59 1.13
N VAL A 89 -9.76 47.55 -0.17
CA VAL A 89 -10.42 46.59 -1.06
C VAL A 89 -9.85 45.24 -0.72
N VAL A 90 -10.58 44.50 0.14
CA VAL A 90 -10.28 43.08 0.40
C VAL A 90 -10.66 42.36 -0.88
N LEU A 91 -9.64 42.06 -1.71
CA LEU A 91 -9.83 41.15 -2.83
C LEU A 91 -10.27 39.81 -2.25
N PRO A 92 -11.32 39.18 -2.79
CA PRO A 92 -11.70 37.86 -2.34
C PRO A 92 -10.49 36.92 -2.50
N THR A 93 -10.11 36.28 -1.42
CA THR A 93 -9.08 35.23 -1.45
C THR A 93 -9.52 34.21 -2.51
N PRO A 94 -8.69 33.90 -3.51
CA PRO A 94 -9.07 32.90 -4.50
C PRO A 94 -9.44 31.61 -3.75
N GLU A 95 -10.69 31.21 -3.91
CA GLU A 95 -11.20 29.95 -3.35
C GLU A 95 -10.27 28.84 -3.86
N ALA A 96 -9.61 28.14 -2.93
CA ALA A 96 -8.68 27.08 -3.29
C ALA A 96 -9.45 26.05 -4.12
N VAL A 97 -9.17 26.01 -5.41
CA VAL A 97 -9.75 24.97 -6.29
C VAL A 97 -9.36 23.63 -5.67
N ALA A 98 -10.35 22.91 -5.15
CA ALA A 98 -10.14 21.59 -4.56
C ALA A 98 -9.62 20.67 -5.68
N VAL A 99 -8.31 20.52 -5.73
CA VAL A 99 -7.68 19.57 -6.65
C VAL A 99 -8.09 18.19 -6.17
N ASN A 100 -8.76 17.42 -7.04
CA ASN A 100 -9.10 16.04 -6.73
C ASN A 100 -7.78 15.23 -6.67
N PRO A 101 -7.32 14.77 -5.50
CA PRO A 101 -6.04 14.09 -5.37
C PRO A 101 -6.09 12.65 -5.91
N TRP A 102 -7.27 12.16 -6.30
CA TRP A 102 -7.51 10.78 -6.61
C TRP A 102 -7.18 10.43 -8.06
N ASN A 103 -6.27 9.47 -8.22
CA ASN A 103 -6.05 8.74 -9.46
C ASN A 103 -6.99 7.53 -9.55
N TRP A 104 -7.19 7.00 -10.75
CA TRP A 104 -8.01 5.82 -10.96
C TRP A 104 -7.16 4.66 -11.49
N ASP A 105 -7.34 3.48 -10.89
CA ASP A 105 -7.03 2.19 -11.51
C ASP A 105 -8.35 1.45 -11.77
N ARG A 106 -8.58 1.08 -13.02
CA ARG A 106 -9.83 0.41 -13.43
C ARG A 106 -9.80 -1.10 -13.23
N HIS A 107 -8.62 -1.67 -13.01
CA HIS A 107 -8.41 -3.12 -12.99
C HIS A 107 -7.58 -3.57 -11.78
N MET A 108 -7.64 -2.81 -10.67
CA MET A 108 -7.05 -3.25 -9.42
C MET A 108 -7.57 -4.65 -9.06
N SER A 109 -6.68 -5.52 -8.62
CA SER A 109 -6.99 -6.87 -8.14
C SER A 109 -6.53 -7.08 -6.70
N TRP A 110 -6.69 -8.29 -6.21
CA TRP A 110 -6.23 -8.69 -4.91
C TRP A 110 -5.72 -10.13 -4.93
N TYR A 111 -4.88 -10.47 -3.97
CA TYR A 111 -4.31 -11.81 -3.81
C TYR A 111 -4.29 -12.21 -2.33
N GLY A 112 -4.31 -13.51 -2.09
CA GLY A 112 -4.35 -14.02 -0.72
C GLY A 112 -4.51 -15.53 -0.67
N PRO A 113 -5.72 -16.10 -0.84
CA PRO A 113 -5.91 -17.54 -0.80
C PRO A 113 -4.94 -18.28 -1.72
N GLY A 114 -4.25 -19.30 -1.20
CA GLY A 114 -3.23 -20.05 -1.92
C GLY A 114 -1.80 -19.48 -1.81
N PHE A 115 -1.64 -18.25 -1.32
CA PHE A 115 -0.33 -17.63 -1.09
C PHE A 115 -0.01 -17.39 0.39
N TYR A 116 -0.97 -17.59 1.29
CA TYR A 116 -0.75 -17.40 2.73
C TYR A 116 0.37 -18.28 3.26
N GLY A 117 1.20 -17.70 4.13
CA GLY A 117 2.41 -18.31 4.67
C GLY A 117 3.66 -18.12 3.82
N GLN A 118 3.54 -17.61 2.58
CA GLN A 118 4.67 -17.34 1.71
C GLN A 118 5.30 -15.97 2.02
N GLY A 119 6.60 -15.84 1.71
CA GLY A 119 7.30 -14.57 1.81
C GLY A 119 6.95 -13.64 0.64
N THR A 120 6.76 -12.36 0.93
CA THR A 120 6.61 -11.31 -0.09
C THR A 120 7.98 -10.79 -0.53
N ALA A 121 8.05 -10.13 -1.69
CA ALA A 121 9.29 -9.56 -2.21
C ALA A 121 9.88 -8.45 -1.32
N CYS A 122 9.09 -7.86 -0.41
CA CYS A 122 9.53 -6.85 0.55
C CYS A 122 9.84 -7.42 1.95
N GLY A 123 9.94 -8.75 2.09
CA GLY A 123 10.36 -9.42 3.33
C GLY A 123 9.25 -9.65 4.36
N TYR A 124 7.99 -9.44 4.01
CA TYR A 124 6.85 -9.79 4.88
C TYR A 124 6.43 -11.24 4.67
N THR A 125 5.79 -11.83 5.67
CA THR A 125 5.02 -13.08 5.47
C THR A 125 3.59 -12.71 5.11
N LEU A 126 3.08 -13.22 3.99
CA LEU A 126 1.70 -12.97 3.60
C LEU A 126 0.76 -13.73 4.53
N THR A 127 -0.01 -13.01 5.31
CA THR A 127 -1.06 -13.54 6.17
C THR A 127 -2.42 -13.04 5.70
N GLU A 128 -3.50 -13.67 6.16
CA GLU A 128 -4.86 -13.23 5.85
C GLU A 128 -5.13 -11.78 6.29
N GLY A 129 -4.56 -11.38 7.43
CA GLY A 129 -4.72 -10.04 8.00
C GLY A 129 -3.67 -9.01 7.56
N LEU A 130 -2.67 -9.38 6.75
CA LEU A 130 -1.64 -8.43 6.31
C LEU A 130 -2.29 -7.30 5.51
N LEU A 131 -2.11 -6.06 5.99
CA LEU A 131 -2.52 -4.84 5.27
C LEU A 131 -1.37 -4.38 4.38
N GLY A 132 -1.54 -4.44 3.08
CA GLY A 132 -0.50 -4.06 2.13
C GLY A 132 -0.98 -4.11 0.69
N VAL A 133 -0.09 -3.72 -0.19
CA VAL A 133 -0.31 -3.73 -1.64
C VAL A 133 0.94 -4.18 -2.37
N ALA A 134 0.77 -4.87 -3.51
CA ALA A 134 1.84 -5.14 -4.44
C ALA A 134 1.89 -4.05 -5.52
N HIS A 135 3.12 -3.62 -5.84
CA HIS A 135 3.42 -2.71 -6.95
C HIS A 135 4.74 -3.08 -7.61
N ARG A 136 4.83 -2.88 -8.94
CA ARG A 136 5.99 -3.36 -9.71
C ARG A 136 7.29 -2.66 -9.33
N THR A 137 7.27 -1.35 -9.15
CA THR A 137 8.49 -0.51 -9.11
C THR A 137 8.58 0.43 -7.90
N LEU A 138 7.47 0.79 -7.24
CA LEU A 138 7.54 1.65 -6.06
C LEU A 138 8.39 1.00 -4.97
N PRO A 139 9.19 1.77 -4.23
CA PRO A 139 9.96 1.24 -3.11
C PRO A 139 9.08 0.48 -2.11
N CYS A 140 9.63 -0.59 -1.51
CA CYS A 140 8.98 -1.27 -0.39
C CYS A 140 8.74 -0.30 0.76
N GLY A 141 7.58 -0.38 1.39
CA GLY A 141 7.18 0.53 2.45
C GLY A 141 6.58 1.86 1.98
N THR A 142 6.57 2.16 0.66
CA THR A 142 5.85 3.34 0.17
C THR A 142 4.39 3.27 0.58
N MET A 143 3.89 4.30 1.28
CA MET A 143 2.51 4.38 1.72
C MET A 143 1.61 4.83 0.58
N VAL A 144 0.51 4.12 0.37
CA VAL A 144 -0.48 4.42 -0.68
C VAL A 144 -1.85 4.42 -0.05
N THR A 145 -2.62 5.46 -0.32
CA THR A 145 -4.01 5.55 0.12
C THR A 145 -4.94 5.08 -0.99
N PHE A 146 -5.81 4.16 -0.64
CA PHE A 146 -6.84 3.63 -1.54
C PHE A 146 -8.23 4.00 -1.04
N ARG A 147 -9.15 4.26 -1.98
CA ARG A 147 -10.55 4.50 -1.71
C ARG A 147 -11.43 3.63 -2.58
N ASN A 148 -12.33 2.89 -1.97
CA ASN A 148 -13.36 2.18 -2.70
C ASN A 148 -14.47 3.17 -3.12
N PRO A 149 -14.66 3.42 -4.43
CA PRO A 149 -15.61 4.42 -4.90
C PRO A 149 -17.08 4.04 -4.68
N ARG A 150 -17.36 2.76 -4.33
CA ARG A 150 -18.73 2.28 -4.12
C ARG A 150 -19.25 2.57 -2.72
N ASN A 151 -18.37 2.54 -1.71
CA ASN A 151 -18.77 2.68 -0.30
C ASN A 151 -18.03 3.81 0.42
N GLY A 152 -17.05 4.46 -0.24
CA GLY A 152 -16.25 5.55 0.31
C GLY A 152 -15.21 5.14 1.35
N ARG A 153 -15.04 3.84 1.66
CA ARG A 153 -14.00 3.38 2.61
C ARG A 153 -12.61 3.67 2.07
N GLU A 154 -11.74 4.10 2.98
CA GLU A 154 -10.35 4.45 2.68
C GLU A 154 -9.41 3.68 3.61
N ILE A 155 -8.25 3.30 3.07
CA ILE A 155 -7.13 2.77 3.85
C ILE A 155 -5.82 3.29 3.30
N THR A 156 -4.83 3.47 4.17
CA THR A 156 -3.46 3.74 3.77
C THR A 156 -2.60 2.54 4.14
N VAL A 157 -1.93 1.95 3.15
CA VAL A 157 -1.15 0.71 3.33
C VAL A 157 0.20 0.81 2.65
N PRO A 158 1.22 0.10 3.17
CA PRO A 158 2.54 0.05 2.56
C PRO A 158 2.57 -0.87 1.32
N VAL A 159 3.50 -0.58 0.41
CA VAL A 159 3.93 -1.53 -0.62
C VAL A 159 4.72 -2.65 0.07
N VAL A 160 4.17 -3.86 0.04
CA VAL A 160 4.72 -5.05 0.72
C VAL A 160 5.20 -6.12 -0.24
N ASP A 161 4.89 -6.00 -1.54
CA ASP A 161 5.21 -7.03 -2.51
C ASP A 161 5.44 -6.45 -3.92
N ARG A 162 5.88 -7.32 -4.85
CA ARG A 162 6.07 -7.01 -6.27
C ARG A 162 4.96 -7.63 -7.13
N GLY A 163 4.50 -6.88 -8.11
CA GLY A 163 3.40 -7.22 -8.99
C GLY A 163 2.37 -6.09 -9.06
N PRO A 164 1.20 -6.31 -9.65
CA PRO A 164 0.80 -7.44 -10.48
C PRO A 164 1.54 -7.48 -11.81
N TYR A 165 1.81 -8.68 -12.32
CA TYR A 165 2.46 -8.87 -13.65
C TYR A 165 1.44 -9.12 -14.77
N VAL A 166 0.15 -9.01 -14.45
CA VAL A 166 -0.93 -9.06 -15.46
C VAL A 166 -1.03 -7.70 -16.15
N ALA A 167 -1.11 -7.73 -17.47
CA ALA A 167 -1.24 -6.52 -18.28
C ALA A 167 -2.49 -5.71 -17.89
N GLY A 168 -2.36 -4.38 -17.85
CA GLY A 168 -3.46 -3.46 -17.53
C GLY A 168 -3.77 -3.33 -16.02
N ARG A 169 -3.06 -4.02 -15.12
CA ARG A 169 -3.18 -3.87 -13.67
C ARG A 169 -2.00 -3.10 -13.12
N THR A 170 -2.25 -2.18 -12.20
CA THR A 170 -1.21 -1.40 -11.49
C THR A 170 -1.04 -1.87 -10.06
N TRP A 171 -2.14 -2.19 -9.40
CA TRP A 171 -2.21 -2.51 -7.98
C TRP A 171 -2.81 -3.90 -7.73
N ASP A 172 -2.27 -4.58 -6.72
CA ASP A 172 -2.79 -5.86 -6.25
C ASP A 172 -2.84 -5.86 -4.72
N LEU A 173 -4.04 -5.73 -4.15
CA LEU A 173 -4.21 -5.63 -2.69
C LEU A 173 -3.99 -6.99 -2.02
N THR A 174 -3.42 -7.01 -0.81
CA THR A 174 -3.44 -8.21 0.03
C THR A 174 -4.87 -8.53 0.49
N GLY A 175 -5.10 -9.76 0.95
CA GLY A 175 -6.40 -10.18 1.48
C GLY A 175 -6.93 -9.29 2.60
N GLY A 176 -6.06 -8.90 3.56
CA GLY A 176 -6.43 -7.98 4.63
C GLY A 176 -6.82 -6.59 4.12
N ALA A 177 -6.06 -6.05 3.17
CA ALA A 177 -6.34 -4.74 2.59
C ALA A 177 -7.65 -4.73 1.78
N CYS A 178 -7.90 -5.75 0.95
CA CYS A 178 -9.14 -5.85 0.20
C CYS A 178 -10.36 -5.99 1.11
N SER A 179 -10.23 -6.76 2.21
CA SER A 179 -11.30 -6.93 3.21
C SER A 179 -11.61 -5.63 3.94
N ALA A 180 -10.60 -4.86 4.33
CA ALA A 180 -10.78 -3.58 5.00
C ALA A 180 -11.54 -2.56 4.12
N LEU A 181 -11.26 -2.56 2.81
CA LEU A 181 -11.94 -1.71 1.82
C LEU A 181 -13.31 -2.25 1.40
N ASP A 182 -13.63 -3.51 1.76
CA ASP A 182 -14.76 -4.22 1.18
C ASP A 182 -14.66 -4.21 -0.36
N HIS A 183 -13.50 -4.62 -0.89
CA HIS A 183 -13.17 -4.61 -2.31
C HIS A 183 -12.33 -5.83 -2.73
N CYS A 184 -12.80 -7.04 -2.41
CA CYS A 184 -12.10 -8.27 -2.77
C CYS A 184 -12.56 -8.82 -4.14
N TRP A 185 -12.52 -7.99 -5.17
CA TRP A 185 -12.75 -8.35 -6.57
C TRP A 185 -11.86 -7.51 -7.49
N THR A 186 -11.72 -7.92 -8.74
CA THR A 186 -11.04 -7.09 -9.75
C THR A 186 -11.96 -5.98 -10.22
N GLY A 187 -11.54 -4.72 -10.08
CA GLY A 187 -12.37 -3.58 -10.45
C GLY A 187 -11.71 -2.23 -10.23
N ALA A 188 -12.52 -1.18 -10.40
CA ALA A 188 -12.05 0.19 -10.29
C ALA A 188 -11.83 0.59 -8.83
N ILE A 189 -10.71 1.25 -8.57
CA ILE A 189 -10.36 1.85 -7.29
C ILE A 189 -9.76 3.23 -7.49
N GLN A 190 -9.88 4.09 -6.48
CA GLN A 190 -9.19 5.37 -6.42
C GLN A 190 -7.94 5.23 -5.54
N TRP A 191 -6.89 5.97 -5.87
CA TRP A 191 -5.65 5.96 -5.10
C TRP A 191 -4.88 7.27 -5.19
N HIS A 192 -4.02 7.52 -4.21
CA HIS A 192 -2.97 8.55 -4.25
C HIS A 192 -1.79 8.16 -3.36
N LEU A 193 -0.64 8.82 -3.57
CA LEU A 193 0.56 8.72 -2.76
C LEU A 193 0.57 9.80 -1.67
#